data_c4ac42c6eeb4d6bd4ee83805df6fec60
#
_entry.id   c4ac42c6eeb4d6bd4ee83805df6fec60
#
_cell.length_a   1.000
_cell.length_b   1.000
_cell.length_c   1.000
_cell.angle_alpha   90.00
_cell.angle_beta   90.00
_cell.angle_gamma   90.00
#
_symmetry.space_group_name_H-M   'P 1'
#
loop_
_entity.id
_entity.type
_entity.pdbx_description
1 polymer ?
#
loop_
_entity_poly.entity_id
_entity_poly.type
_entity_poly.pdbx_seq_one_letter_code
_entity_poly.pdbx_strand_id
1 'polypeptide(L)'
;RVLFRSVDDLIIENNRVKGVITQMGLDFFADKVILTSGTFLGGIIHIGQQNYQGGRAGDAPANILSERLRSYDLGVGRLKTGTPPRLDGRTINYSLLQKQEGDTPLPSFSFMGKSSDHPKQIPCFITHTNAKTHEHITNGLKDSPLFSGKIEGIGPRYCPSIEDKVVRFSERDSHQIFVEPEGLTTNEVYPNGISTSLPYEVQVDFIHSIKGFENAQIVRPGYAIEYD
;
A
#
# COMPACT_ATOMS: atom_id res chain seq x y z
N ARG A 1 -3.36 -18.25 -18.57
CA ARG A 1 -2.91 -17.89 -17.21
C ARG A 1 -4.14 -17.79 -16.36
N VAL A 2 -4.47 -18.83 -15.75
CA VAL A 2 -5.67 -18.85 -15.00
C VAL A 2 -5.24 -19.16 -13.61
N LEU A 3 -5.64 -18.37 -12.68
CA LEU A 3 -6.96 -18.53 -12.08
C LEU A 3 -7.00 -19.53 -10.94
N PHE A 4 -5.89 -20.10 -10.60
CA PHE A 4 -5.71 -20.80 -9.32
C PHE A 4 -5.27 -19.81 -8.24
N ARG A 5 -5.89 -18.61 -8.19
CA ARG A 5 -5.41 -17.51 -7.36
C ARG A 5 -5.96 -17.50 -5.96
N SER A 6 -7.15 -18.02 -5.74
CA SER A 6 -7.77 -18.00 -4.43
C SER A 6 -7.74 -19.37 -3.82
N VAL A 7 -7.09 -19.48 -2.68
CA VAL A 7 -7.18 -20.61 -1.76
C VAL A 7 -8.26 -20.27 -0.75
N ASP A 8 -9.22 -21.17 -0.59
CA ASP A 8 -10.33 -20.99 0.34
C ASP A 8 -10.15 -21.82 1.61
N ASP A 9 -9.38 -22.92 1.55
CA ASP A 9 -9.19 -23.77 2.73
C ASP A 9 -7.85 -24.53 2.71
N LEU A 10 -7.50 -25.08 3.86
CA LEU A 10 -6.40 -26.01 4.05
C LEU A 10 -6.92 -27.44 4.14
N ILE A 11 -6.23 -28.39 3.51
CA ILE A 11 -6.45 -29.81 3.73
C ILE A 11 -5.66 -30.20 4.99
N ILE A 12 -6.36 -30.57 6.06
CA ILE A 12 -5.76 -30.98 7.33
C ILE A 12 -6.21 -32.37 7.71
N GLU A 13 -5.24 -33.28 7.90
CA GLU A 13 -5.46 -34.65 8.35
C GLU A 13 -4.54 -34.94 9.55
N ASN A 14 -5.11 -35.52 10.61
CA ASN A 14 -4.38 -35.86 11.82
C ASN A 14 -3.51 -34.71 12.36
N ASN A 15 -4.06 -33.51 12.38
CA ASN A 15 -3.40 -32.26 12.82
C ASN A 15 -2.15 -31.88 11.99
N ARG A 16 -2.13 -32.28 10.71
CA ARG A 16 -1.07 -31.93 9.76
C ARG A 16 -1.66 -31.41 8.47
N VAL A 17 -1.06 -30.33 7.95
CA VAL A 17 -1.41 -29.82 6.62
C VAL A 17 -0.98 -30.83 5.56
N LYS A 18 -1.88 -31.05 4.58
CA LYS A 18 -1.70 -31.97 3.45
C LYS A 18 -1.87 -31.27 2.10
N GLY A 19 -2.29 -30.02 2.12
CA GLY A 19 -2.50 -29.24 0.90
C GLY A 19 -3.47 -28.09 1.10
N VAL A 20 -4.02 -27.64 -0.02
CA VAL A 20 -4.96 -26.51 -0.08
C VAL A 20 -6.13 -26.85 -1.00
N ILE A 21 -7.27 -26.21 -0.72
CA ILE A 21 -8.47 -26.25 -1.57
C ILE A 21 -8.64 -24.86 -2.18
N THR A 22 -8.80 -24.80 -3.50
CA THR A 22 -9.02 -23.55 -4.19
C THR A 22 -10.50 -23.19 -4.26
N GLN A 23 -10.80 -21.93 -4.54
CA GLN A 23 -12.16 -21.44 -4.78
C GLN A 23 -12.94 -22.24 -5.87
N MET A 24 -12.23 -22.89 -6.77
CA MET A 24 -12.81 -23.74 -7.80
C MET A 24 -13.08 -25.17 -7.33
N GLY A 25 -12.82 -25.49 -6.05
CA GLY A 25 -12.98 -26.82 -5.49
C GLY A 25 -11.90 -27.81 -5.93
N LEU A 26 -10.73 -27.33 -6.36
CA LEU A 26 -9.60 -28.18 -6.74
C LEU A 26 -8.65 -28.36 -5.55
N ASP A 27 -8.26 -29.59 -5.30
CA ASP A 27 -7.31 -29.97 -4.26
C ASP A 27 -5.87 -29.96 -4.81
N PHE A 28 -4.98 -29.31 -4.09
CA PHE A 28 -3.54 -29.36 -4.34
C PHE A 28 -2.85 -29.94 -3.10
N PHE A 29 -2.24 -31.10 -3.26
CA PHE A 29 -1.57 -31.80 -2.16
C PHE A 29 -0.12 -31.38 -2.05
N ALA A 30 0.34 -31.13 -0.83
CA ALA A 30 1.72 -30.78 -0.49
C ALA A 30 1.99 -31.08 0.98
N ASP A 31 3.25 -31.46 1.29
CA ASP A 31 3.69 -31.70 2.67
C ASP A 31 3.85 -30.42 3.48
N LYS A 32 3.99 -29.28 2.82
CA LYS A 32 4.16 -27.95 3.41
C LYS A 32 3.32 -26.93 2.65
N VAL A 33 2.72 -26.00 3.38
CA VAL A 33 2.01 -24.85 2.83
C VAL A 33 2.62 -23.58 3.44
N ILE A 34 2.96 -22.63 2.59
CA ILE A 34 3.48 -21.31 3.01
C ILE A 34 2.41 -20.27 2.68
N LEU A 35 1.88 -19.61 3.73
CA LEU A 35 0.90 -18.56 3.59
C LEU A 35 1.61 -17.22 3.36
N THR A 36 1.35 -16.60 2.21
CA THR A 36 1.92 -15.30 1.79
C THR A 36 0.81 -14.36 1.31
N SER A 37 -0.23 -14.24 2.12
CA SER A 37 -1.51 -13.60 1.78
C SER A 37 -1.44 -12.07 1.59
N GLY A 38 -0.36 -11.44 2.01
CA GLY A 38 -0.27 -9.97 1.96
C GLY A 38 -1.41 -9.32 2.75
N THR A 39 -2.20 -8.48 2.09
CA THR A 39 -3.33 -7.75 2.69
C THR A 39 -4.69 -8.35 2.32
N PHE A 40 -4.74 -9.60 1.84
CA PHE A 40 -5.96 -10.17 1.27
C PHE A 40 -6.87 -10.86 2.27
N LEU A 41 -6.35 -11.37 3.41
CA LEU A 41 -7.17 -12.06 4.40
C LEU A 41 -8.15 -11.12 5.08
N GLY A 42 -9.46 -11.31 4.83
CA GLY A 42 -10.51 -10.46 5.38
C GLY A 42 -10.33 -8.98 5.05
N GLY A 43 -9.73 -8.67 3.90
CA GLY A 43 -9.32 -7.31 3.53
C GLY A 43 -10.48 -6.34 3.36
N ILE A 44 -10.38 -5.16 4.00
CA ILE A 44 -11.32 -4.03 3.88
C ILE A 44 -10.55 -2.77 3.55
N ILE A 45 -10.91 -2.13 2.44
CA ILE A 45 -10.32 -0.88 1.97
C ILE A 45 -11.15 0.29 2.52
N HIS A 46 -10.45 1.32 3.04
CA HIS A 46 -11.04 2.53 3.58
C HIS A 46 -10.52 3.78 2.86
N ILE A 47 -11.43 4.63 2.41
CA ILE A 47 -11.16 5.96 1.83
C ILE A 47 -12.13 6.95 2.49
N GLY A 48 -11.63 7.79 3.39
CA GLY A 48 -12.49 8.62 4.22
C GLY A 48 -13.53 7.79 4.95
N GLN A 49 -14.78 8.22 4.88
CA GLN A 49 -15.89 7.53 5.57
C GLN A 49 -16.43 6.30 4.80
N GLN A 50 -15.94 6.05 3.58
CA GLN A 50 -16.35 4.91 2.77
C GLN A 50 -15.41 3.71 2.98
N ASN A 51 -15.98 2.51 2.94
CA ASN A 51 -15.22 1.28 2.92
C ASN A 51 -15.85 0.23 1.98
N TYR A 52 -15.05 -0.70 1.52
CA TYR A 52 -15.49 -1.83 0.74
C TYR A 52 -14.50 -3.00 0.89
N GLN A 53 -14.99 -4.20 0.63
CA GLN A 53 -14.15 -5.40 0.68
C GLN A 53 -13.15 -5.42 -0.48
N GLY A 54 -11.89 -5.70 -0.17
CA GLY A 54 -10.83 -5.80 -1.16
C GLY A 54 -9.51 -6.22 -0.52
N GLY A 55 -8.73 -7.02 -1.21
CA GLY A 55 -7.35 -7.35 -0.81
C GLY A 55 -6.36 -6.24 -1.21
N ARG A 56 -6.65 -5.57 -2.30
CA ARG A 56 -6.10 -4.28 -2.77
C ARG A 56 -7.08 -3.68 -3.77
N ALA A 57 -6.86 -2.43 -4.20
CA ALA A 57 -7.72 -1.79 -5.17
C ALA A 57 -7.87 -2.63 -6.46
N GLY A 58 -9.11 -3.04 -6.77
CA GLY A 58 -9.45 -3.84 -7.94
C GLY A 58 -9.39 -5.36 -7.76
N ASP A 59 -8.92 -5.87 -6.61
CA ASP A 59 -8.86 -7.31 -6.33
C ASP A 59 -9.71 -7.68 -5.10
N ALA A 60 -10.45 -8.77 -5.22
CA ALA A 60 -11.29 -9.29 -4.15
C ALA A 60 -10.45 -9.80 -2.95
N PRO A 61 -10.98 -9.74 -1.72
CA PRO A 61 -10.32 -10.30 -0.54
C PRO A 61 -10.46 -11.83 -0.48
N ALA A 62 -9.64 -12.47 0.34
CA ALA A 62 -9.73 -13.90 0.68
C ALA A 62 -10.48 -14.08 2.01
N ASN A 63 -11.81 -13.91 2.00
CA ASN A 63 -12.63 -13.98 3.21
C ASN A 63 -12.77 -15.40 3.74
N ILE A 64 -13.03 -16.36 2.86
CA ILE A 64 -13.24 -17.77 3.25
C ILE A 64 -11.99 -18.32 3.94
N LEU A 65 -10.81 -18.10 3.35
CA LEU A 65 -9.55 -18.53 3.98
C LEU A 65 -9.31 -17.83 5.33
N SER A 66 -9.65 -16.54 5.45
CA SER A 66 -9.56 -15.82 6.72
C SER A 66 -10.44 -16.46 7.80
N GLU A 67 -11.71 -16.76 7.51
CA GLU A 67 -12.64 -17.43 8.42
C GLU A 67 -12.13 -18.82 8.81
N ARG A 68 -11.60 -19.58 7.85
CA ARG A 68 -11.03 -20.90 8.11
C ARG A 68 -9.81 -20.85 9.02
N LEU A 69 -8.88 -19.90 8.80
CA LEU A 69 -7.72 -19.71 9.68
C LEU A 69 -8.13 -19.36 11.11
N ARG A 70 -9.17 -18.54 11.29
CA ARG A 70 -9.74 -18.23 12.62
C ARG A 70 -10.32 -19.49 13.28
N SER A 71 -10.93 -20.39 12.52
CA SER A 71 -11.51 -21.62 13.05
C SER A 71 -10.46 -22.65 13.54
N TYR A 72 -9.19 -22.47 13.16
CA TYR A 72 -8.09 -23.33 13.62
C TYR A 72 -7.42 -22.87 14.93
N ASP A 73 -7.98 -21.87 15.60
CA ASP A 73 -7.44 -21.31 16.86
C ASP A 73 -5.98 -20.82 16.75
N LEU A 74 -5.67 -20.19 15.63
CA LEU A 74 -4.33 -19.68 15.35
C LEU A 74 -4.06 -18.27 15.95
N GLY A 75 -4.98 -17.71 16.72
CA GLY A 75 -4.82 -16.39 17.31
C GLY A 75 -4.74 -15.27 16.28
N VAL A 76 -5.61 -15.29 15.28
CA VAL A 76 -5.66 -14.28 14.21
C VAL A 76 -6.09 -12.92 14.78
N GLY A 77 -5.33 -11.86 14.45
CA GLY A 77 -5.63 -10.48 14.79
C GLY A 77 -5.81 -9.61 13.55
N ARG A 78 -6.25 -8.34 13.76
CA ARG A 78 -6.39 -7.36 12.67
C ARG A 78 -5.18 -6.44 12.61
N LEU A 79 -4.65 -6.25 11.41
CA LEU A 79 -3.60 -5.28 11.10
C LEU A 79 -4.12 -4.22 10.11
N LYS A 80 -3.45 -3.08 10.08
CA LYS A 80 -3.75 -1.98 9.16
C LYS A 80 -2.48 -1.52 8.48
N THR A 81 -2.54 -1.36 7.17
CA THR A 81 -1.52 -0.63 6.40
C THR A 81 -2.18 0.36 5.46
N GLY A 82 -1.41 1.05 4.63
CA GLY A 82 -1.94 2.02 3.69
C GLY A 82 -1.06 2.20 2.47
N THR A 83 -1.59 2.91 1.49
CA THR A 83 -0.91 3.26 0.25
C THR A 83 -1.18 4.71 -0.12
N PRO A 84 -0.23 5.43 -0.75
CA PRO A 84 -0.46 6.80 -1.19
C PRO A 84 -1.34 6.85 -2.44
N PRO A 85 -1.91 8.01 -2.78
CA PRO A 85 -2.51 8.23 -4.08
C PRO A 85 -1.49 7.98 -5.19
N ARG A 86 -1.93 7.43 -6.32
CA ARG A 86 -1.12 7.34 -7.53
C ARG A 86 -1.33 8.57 -8.37
N LEU A 87 -0.25 9.11 -8.89
CA LEU A 87 -0.26 10.34 -9.69
C LEU A 87 0.06 10.03 -11.17
N ASP A 88 -0.52 10.82 -12.07
CA ASP A 88 -0.09 10.83 -13.47
C ASP A 88 1.23 11.60 -13.59
N GLY A 89 2.32 10.90 -13.85
CA GLY A 89 3.65 11.47 -13.95
C GLY A 89 3.79 12.57 -15.02
N ARG A 90 2.90 12.59 -16.02
CA ARG A 90 2.89 13.65 -17.06
C ARG A 90 2.43 15.01 -16.52
N THR A 91 1.78 15.01 -15.36
CA THR A 91 1.22 16.22 -14.72
C THR A 91 2.09 16.75 -13.59
N ILE A 92 3.20 16.08 -13.29
CA ILE A 92 4.18 16.46 -12.26
C ILE A 92 5.22 17.41 -12.88
N ASN A 93 5.51 18.51 -12.18
CA ASN A 93 6.58 19.42 -12.59
C ASN A 93 7.92 19.00 -11.99
N TYR A 94 8.58 18.05 -12.64
CA TYR A 94 9.88 17.51 -12.20
C TYR A 94 11.01 18.55 -12.13
N SER A 95 10.90 19.68 -12.87
CA SER A 95 11.93 20.71 -12.84
C SER A 95 12.07 21.42 -11.48
N LEU A 96 11.04 21.33 -10.65
CA LEU A 96 11.02 21.87 -9.30
C LEU A 96 11.50 20.87 -8.23
N LEU A 97 11.72 19.61 -8.60
CA LEU A 97 12.04 18.52 -7.70
C LEU A 97 13.53 18.21 -7.69
N GLN A 98 14.02 17.70 -6.57
CA GLN A 98 15.39 17.22 -6.49
C GLN A 98 15.49 15.84 -7.17
N LYS A 99 16.31 15.74 -8.20
CA LYS A 99 16.59 14.47 -8.87
C LYS A 99 17.49 13.58 -8.01
N GLN A 100 17.12 12.28 -7.91
CA GLN A 100 17.93 11.26 -7.28
C GLN A 100 18.24 10.17 -8.30
N GLU A 101 19.49 10.08 -8.69
CA GLU A 101 19.99 9.02 -9.58
C GLU A 101 20.16 7.72 -8.77
N GLY A 102 20.21 6.58 -9.50
CA GLY A 102 20.62 5.32 -8.92
C GLY A 102 22.12 5.24 -8.66
N ASP A 103 22.55 4.17 -8.01
CA ASP A 103 23.96 3.96 -7.65
C ASP A 103 24.88 3.76 -8.88
N THR A 104 26.12 4.24 -8.74
CA THR A 104 27.18 4.02 -9.75
C THR A 104 28.44 3.51 -9.06
N PRO A 105 28.92 2.29 -9.38
CA PRO A 105 28.37 1.34 -10.34
C PRO A 105 27.05 0.71 -9.89
N LEU A 106 26.24 0.26 -10.86
CA LEU A 106 24.95 -0.38 -10.59
C LEU A 106 25.16 -1.69 -9.80
N PRO A 107 24.63 -1.80 -8.56
CA PRO A 107 24.84 -2.97 -7.72
C PRO A 107 24.00 -4.17 -8.19
N SER A 108 24.51 -5.38 -7.97
CA SER A 108 23.74 -6.60 -8.13
C SER A 108 23.53 -7.26 -6.77
N PHE A 109 22.27 -7.54 -6.40
CA PHE A 109 21.95 -8.25 -5.16
C PHE A 109 22.17 -9.76 -5.26
N SER A 110 22.10 -10.30 -6.47
CA SER A 110 22.31 -11.73 -6.71
C SER A 110 23.79 -12.03 -6.96
N PHE A 111 24.33 -13.06 -6.31
CA PHE A 111 25.66 -13.59 -6.63
C PHE A 111 25.76 -14.15 -8.05
N MET A 112 24.61 -14.49 -8.68
CA MET A 112 24.52 -15.00 -10.04
C MET A 112 24.21 -13.90 -11.07
N GLY A 113 23.84 -12.69 -10.64
CA GLY A 113 23.50 -11.57 -11.49
C GLY A 113 24.71 -10.75 -11.92
N LYS A 114 24.55 -10.03 -13.02
CA LYS A 114 25.53 -9.06 -13.54
C LYS A 114 24.87 -7.71 -13.70
N SER A 115 25.61 -6.63 -13.59
CA SER A 115 25.09 -5.27 -13.83
C SER A 115 24.47 -5.11 -15.23
N SER A 116 24.95 -5.88 -16.23
CA SER A 116 24.38 -5.91 -17.57
C SER A 116 22.98 -6.50 -17.67
N ASP A 117 22.53 -7.24 -16.66
CA ASP A 117 21.23 -7.92 -16.66
C ASP A 117 20.12 -6.99 -16.16
N HIS A 118 20.47 -5.81 -15.67
CA HIS A 118 19.51 -4.82 -15.17
C HIS A 118 18.82 -4.06 -16.31
N PRO A 119 17.54 -3.72 -16.17
CA PRO A 119 16.84 -2.87 -17.10
C PRO A 119 17.42 -1.44 -17.09
N LYS A 120 17.04 -0.63 -18.09
CA LYS A 120 17.37 0.80 -18.10
C LYS A 120 16.95 1.44 -16.78
N GLN A 121 17.90 2.10 -16.12
CA GLN A 121 17.61 2.83 -14.89
C GLN A 121 16.96 4.17 -15.17
N ILE A 122 15.97 4.54 -14.39
CA ILE A 122 15.32 5.84 -14.39
C ILE A 122 15.43 6.43 -12.99
N PRO A 123 15.64 7.75 -12.86
CA PRO A 123 15.81 8.38 -11.56
C PRO A 123 14.47 8.46 -10.82
N CYS A 124 14.54 8.49 -9.49
CA CYS A 124 13.49 9.01 -8.64
C CYS A 124 13.66 10.52 -8.42
N PHE A 125 12.65 11.13 -7.82
CA PHE A 125 12.72 12.54 -7.43
C PHE A 125 12.28 12.71 -5.99
N ILE A 126 12.70 13.81 -5.37
CA ILE A 126 12.40 14.12 -3.98
C ILE A 126 11.66 15.45 -3.91
N THR A 127 10.59 15.46 -3.14
CA THR A 127 9.88 16.66 -2.69
C THR A 127 9.52 16.51 -1.21
N HIS A 128 8.79 17.46 -0.66
CA HIS A 128 8.46 17.48 0.76
C HIS A 128 7.04 18.03 0.96
N THR A 129 6.40 17.58 2.03
CA THR A 129 5.22 18.29 2.56
C THR A 129 5.64 19.65 3.12
N ASN A 130 4.68 20.51 3.37
CA ASN A 130 4.87 21.86 3.93
C ASN A 130 3.72 22.21 4.90
N ALA A 131 3.79 23.40 5.50
CA ALA A 131 2.77 23.83 6.47
C ALA A 131 1.34 23.81 5.90
N LYS A 132 1.15 24.21 4.63
CA LYS A 132 -0.16 24.17 3.97
C LYS A 132 -0.63 22.74 3.75
N THR A 133 0.27 21.82 3.39
CA THR A 133 -0.01 20.39 3.29
C THR A 133 -0.50 19.84 4.63
N HIS A 134 0.22 20.18 5.72
CA HIS A 134 -0.14 19.74 7.08
C HIS A 134 -1.48 20.34 7.54
N GLU A 135 -1.80 21.58 7.16
CA GLU A 135 -3.09 22.21 7.43
C GLU A 135 -4.25 21.45 6.76
N HIS A 136 -4.15 21.13 5.46
CA HIS A 136 -5.17 20.33 4.75
C HIS A 136 -5.38 18.95 5.41
N ILE A 137 -4.29 18.28 5.76
CA ILE A 137 -4.35 16.97 6.43
C ILE A 137 -5.01 17.11 7.81
N THR A 138 -4.61 18.09 8.62
CA THR A 138 -5.16 18.31 9.97
C THR A 138 -6.65 18.61 9.92
N ASN A 139 -7.10 19.44 9.00
CA ASN A 139 -8.52 19.77 8.81
C ASN A 139 -9.35 18.56 8.37
N GLY A 140 -8.72 17.60 7.68
CA GLY A 140 -9.33 16.36 7.23
C GLY A 140 -9.37 15.23 8.25
N LEU A 141 -8.65 15.34 9.39
CA LEU A 141 -8.53 14.23 10.38
C LEU A 141 -9.87 13.75 10.93
N LYS A 142 -10.85 14.64 11.09
CA LYS A 142 -12.20 14.30 11.55
C LYS A 142 -12.90 13.27 10.63
N ASP A 143 -12.55 13.25 9.35
CA ASP A 143 -13.10 12.36 8.34
C ASP A 143 -12.16 11.17 8.01
N SER A 144 -11.04 11.05 8.74
CA SER A 144 -10.13 9.92 8.62
C SER A 144 -10.69 8.69 9.33
N PRO A 145 -10.79 7.52 8.67
CA PRO A 145 -11.26 6.29 9.31
C PRO A 145 -10.31 5.83 10.44
N LEU A 146 -9.04 6.22 10.38
CA LEU A 146 -8.06 5.92 11.42
C LEU A 146 -8.34 6.72 12.71
N PHE A 147 -8.67 8.01 12.59
CA PHE A 147 -8.89 8.90 13.73
C PHE A 147 -10.34 8.91 14.22
N SER A 148 -11.28 8.47 13.39
CA SER A 148 -12.70 8.31 13.77
C SER A 148 -13.01 6.97 14.47
N GLY A 149 -12.02 6.08 14.63
CA GLY A 149 -12.19 4.78 15.27
C GLY A 149 -12.90 3.73 14.41
N LYS A 150 -13.03 3.95 13.10
CA LYS A 150 -13.59 2.95 12.16
C LYS A 150 -12.62 1.81 11.87
N ILE A 151 -11.32 2.10 11.89
CA ILE A 151 -10.27 1.11 11.74
C ILE A 151 -9.91 0.60 13.14
N GLU A 152 -10.09 -0.69 13.38
CA GLU A 152 -9.74 -1.38 14.62
C GLU A 152 -8.33 -1.97 14.56
N GLY A 153 -7.82 -2.23 13.35
CA GLY A 153 -6.51 -2.81 13.10
C GLY A 153 -5.36 -1.93 13.58
N ILE A 154 -4.36 -2.57 14.19
CA ILE A 154 -3.14 -1.89 14.62
C ILE A 154 -2.20 -1.72 13.43
N GLY A 155 -1.72 -0.50 13.21
CA GLY A 155 -0.71 -0.22 12.20
C GLY A 155 0.63 -0.88 12.53
N PRO A 156 1.33 -1.49 11.56
CA PRO A 156 2.68 -1.98 11.78
C PRO A 156 3.61 -0.83 12.19
N ARG A 157 4.57 -1.12 13.06
CA ARG A 157 5.42 -0.13 13.74
C ARG A 157 6.10 0.87 12.81
N TYR A 158 6.45 0.46 11.59
CA TYR A 158 7.28 1.24 10.68
C TYR A 158 6.55 1.74 9.42
N CYS A 159 5.22 1.70 9.39
CA CYS A 159 4.42 2.18 8.27
C CYS A 159 3.36 3.20 8.71
N PRO A 160 3.77 4.38 9.23
CA PRO A 160 2.81 5.43 9.60
C PRO A 160 2.21 6.04 8.34
N SER A 161 0.91 6.35 8.38
CA SER A 161 0.27 7.18 7.37
C SER A 161 0.77 8.63 7.46
N ILE A 162 0.45 9.46 6.46
CA ILE A 162 0.80 10.88 6.55
C ILE A 162 0.06 11.57 7.70
N GLU A 163 -1.17 11.15 8.00
CA GLU A 163 -1.93 11.62 9.15
C GLU A 163 -1.19 11.31 10.46
N ASP A 164 -0.68 10.08 10.61
CA ASP A 164 0.13 9.69 11.77
C ASP A 164 1.38 10.55 11.90
N LYS A 165 2.05 10.85 10.78
CA LYS A 165 3.27 11.66 10.78
C LYS A 165 2.99 13.10 11.22
N VAL A 166 1.95 13.71 10.67
CA VAL A 166 1.57 15.10 10.99
C VAL A 166 1.16 15.24 12.45
N VAL A 167 0.44 14.26 13.00
CA VAL A 167 -0.01 14.30 14.40
C VAL A 167 1.12 13.96 15.38
N ARG A 168 1.86 12.88 15.13
CA ARG A 168 2.89 12.38 16.08
C ARG A 168 4.19 13.18 16.04
N PHE A 169 4.50 13.82 14.93
CA PHE A 169 5.71 14.61 14.71
C PHE A 169 5.35 16.05 14.34
N SER A 170 4.43 16.64 15.11
CA SER A 170 3.90 17.99 14.87
C SER A 170 4.98 19.09 14.96
N GLU A 171 6.13 18.79 15.58
CA GLU A 171 7.29 19.65 15.63
C GLU A 171 8.07 19.71 14.28
N ARG A 172 7.75 18.82 13.33
CA ARG A 172 8.38 18.81 12.01
C ARG A 172 7.57 19.60 11.01
N ASP A 173 8.21 20.59 10.39
CA ASP A 173 7.58 21.43 9.37
C ASP A 173 7.40 20.73 8.02
N SER A 174 8.08 19.59 7.81
CA SER A 174 8.02 18.86 6.54
C SER A 174 8.34 17.38 6.69
N HIS A 175 7.79 16.58 5.78
CA HIS A 175 8.12 15.17 5.60
C HIS A 175 8.54 14.91 4.16
N GLN A 176 9.60 14.14 3.99
CA GLN A 176 10.14 13.79 2.68
C GLN A 176 9.20 12.87 1.91
N ILE A 177 9.14 13.07 0.60
CA ILE A 177 8.36 12.29 -0.35
C ILE A 177 9.31 11.84 -1.46
N PHE A 178 9.38 10.53 -1.68
CA PHE A 178 10.06 9.97 -2.85
C PHE A 178 9.05 9.79 -3.98
N VAL A 179 9.34 10.41 -5.11
CA VAL A 179 8.50 10.38 -6.32
C VAL A 179 9.03 9.26 -7.20
N GLU A 180 8.41 8.09 -7.07
CA GLU A 180 8.90 6.84 -7.64
C GLU A 180 8.03 6.41 -8.84
N PRO A 181 8.59 6.21 -10.03
CA PRO A 181 7.83 5.63 -11.14
C PRO A 181 7.50 4.17 -10.86
N GLU A 182 6.26 3.75 -11.10
CA GLU A 182 5.85 2.35 -10.88
C GLU A 182 6.38 1.37 -11.93
N GLY A 183 6.96 1.87 -13.00
CA GLY A 183 7.55 1.03 -14.03
C GLY A 183 8.10 1.82 -15.21
N LEU A 184 8.73 1.12 -16.14
CA LEU A 184 9.38 1.72 -17.32
C LEU A 184 8.40 2.10 -18.44
N THR A 185 7.19 1.55 -18.44
CA THR A 185 6.20 1.67 -19.50
C THR A 185 4.86 2.25 -19.05
N THR A 186 4.79 2.71 -17.78
CA THR A 186 3.60 3.37 -17.23
C THR A 186 3.90 4.82 -16.87
N ASN A 187 2.87 5.66 -16.91
CA ASN A 187 2.95 7.03 -16.41
C ASN A 187 2.55 7.12 -14.92
N GLU A 188 2.22 5.99 -14.30
CA GLU A 188 1.79 5.95 -12.90
C GLU A 188 3.00 6.14 -11.98
N VAL A 189 2.86 7.09 -11.04
CA VAL A 189 3.90 7.46 -10.07
C VAL A 189 3.40 7.19 -8.67
N TYR A 190 4.27 6.61 -7.85
CA TYR A 190 4.07 6.32 -6.43
C TYR A 190 4.80 7.38 -5.59
N PRO A 191 4.09 8.33 -4.97
CA PRO A 191 4.69 9.31 -4.06
C PRO A 191 4.87 8.67 -2.67
N ASN A 192 5.98 7.98 -2.48
CA ASN A 192 6.28 7.26 -1.25
C ASN A 192 6.49 8.22 -0.07
N GLY A 193 5.81 7.94 1.04
CA GLY A 193 5.89 8.73 2.26
C GLY A 193 4.59 9.43 2.65
N ILE A 194 3.57 9.40 1.79
CA ILE A 194 2.26 10.05 2.02
C ILE A 194 1.09 9.07 1.89
N SER A 195 1.26 7.83 2.35
CA SER A 195 0.14 6.89 2.50
C SER A 195 -0.95 7.52 3.34
N THR A 196 -2.21 7.38 2.91
CA THR A 196 -3.33 8.08 3.53
C THR A 196 -4.63 7.30 3.41
N SER A 197 -5.55 7.56 4.34
CA SER A 197 -6.94 7.11 4.27
C SER A 197 -7.96 8.24 4.22
N LEU A 198 -7.48 9.47 4.11
CA LEU A 198 -8.34 10.67 4.04
C LEU A 198 -9.31 10.62 2.85
N PRO A 199 -10.44 11.35 2.91
CA PRO A 199 -11.34 11.51 1.78
C PRO A 199 -10.63 11.99 0.52
N TYR A 200 -11.16 11.62 -0.65
CA TYR A 200 -10.53 11.94 -1.93
C TYR A 200 -10.30 13.45 -2.12
N GLU A 201 -11.25 14.27 -1.73
CA GLU A 201 -11.16 15.73 -1.85
C GLU A 201 -9.99 16.29 -1.02
N VAL A 202 -9.80 15.77 0.19
CA VAL A 202 -8.67 16.15 1.04
C VAL A 202 -7.35 15.68 0.42
N GLN A 203 -7.34 14.48 -0.23
CA GLN A 203 -6.15 14.02 -0.95
C GLN A 203 -5.79 14.97 -2.10
N VAL A 204 -6.77 15.46 -2.85
CA VAL A 204 -6.54 16.45 -3.93
C VAL A 204 -5.94 17.74 -3.35
N ASP A 205 -6.53 18.28 -2.28
CA ASP A 205 -6.09 19.52 -1.68
C ASP A 205 -4.64 19.46 -1.15
N PHE A 206 -4.31 18.41 -0.40
CA PHE A 206 -2.96 18.30 0.14
C PHE A 206 -1.93 17.97 -0.96
N ILE A 207 -2.26 17.15 -1.98
CA ILE A 207 -1.38 16.89 -3.12
C ILE A 207 -1.06 18.19 -3.85
N HIS A 208 -2.05 19.02 -4.16
CA HIS A 208 -1.85 20.29 -4.87
C HIS A 208 -1.09 21.34 -4.06
N SER A 209 -0.97 21.16 -2.75
CA SER A 209 -0.14 22.04 -1.89
C SER A 209 1.34 21.70 -1.91
N ILE A 210 1.73 20.55 -2.46
CA ILE A 210 3.12 20.04 -2.49
C ILE A 210 3.84 20.63 -3.70
N LYS A 211 5.08 21.11 -3.48
CA LYS A 211 5.92 21.65 -4.55
C LYS A 211 6.14 20.64 -5.66
N GLY A 212 5.82 21.04 -6.90
CA GLY A 212 5.90 20.22 -8.11
C GLY A 212 4.65 19.36 -8.38
N PHE A 213 3.68 19.35 -7.46
CA PHE A 213 2.42 18.63 -7.60
C PHE A 213 1.21 19.55 -7.76
N GLU A 214 1.42 20.86 -7.94
CA GLU A 214 0.36 21.88 -7.99
C GLU A 214 -0.73 21.56 -9.02
N ASN A 215 -0.36 20.85 -10.09
CA ASN A 215 -1.27 20.42 -11.16
C ASN A 215 -1.33 18.89 -11.31
N ALA A 216 -0.81 18.14 -10.32
CA ALA A 216 -0.76 16.70 -10.41
C ALA A 216 -2.15 16.07 -10.38
N GLN A 217 -2.41 15.14 -11.29
CA GLN A 217 -3.68 14.40 -11.36
C GLN A 217 -3.56 13.09 -10.59
N ILE A 218 -4.52 12.84 -9.70
CA ILE A 218 -4.64 11.57 -9.01
C ILE A 218 -5.35 10.57 -9.94
N VAL A 219 -4.65 9.53 -10.35
CA VAL A 219 -5.20 8.45 -11.18
C VAL A 219 -5.84 7.34 -10.34
N ARG A 220 -5.45 7.27 -9.06
CA ARG A 220 -6.00 6.34 -8.08
C ARG A 220 -5.87 6.95 -6.68
N PRO A 221 -6.93 7.01 -5.88
CA PRO A 221 -6.83 7.52 -4.51
C PRO A 221 -5.95 6.64 -3.64
N GLY A 222 -5.32 7.25 -2.64
CA GLY A 222 -4.74 6.56 -1.52
C GLY A 222 -5.83 5.90 -0.66
N TYR A 223 -5.47 4.82 0.05
CA TYR A 223 -6.40 4.14 0.94
C TYR A 223 -5.67 3.45 2.10
N ALA A 224 -6.37 3.25 3.19
CA ALA A 224 -5.97 2.27 4.18
C ALA A 224 -6.60 0.92 3.86
N ILE A 225 -5.90 -0.16 4.23
CA ILE A 225 -6.45 -1.50 4.18
C ILE A 225 -6.29 -2.17 5.54
N GLU A 226 -7.37 -2.75 6.02
CA GLU A 226 -7.47 -3.57 7.21
C GLU A 226 -7.55 -5.03 6.81
N TYR A 227 -6.78 -5.89 7.46
CA TYR A 227 -6.68 -7.31 7.09
C TYR A 227 -6.27 -8.18 8.29
N ASP A 228 -6.41 -9.48 8.17
CA ASP A 228 -6.07 -10.49 9.18
C ASP A 228 -4.64 -10.99 9.07
#